data_dfde4f83a96ed372331aacc875d820e6
#
_entry.id   dfde4f83a96ed372331aacc875d820e6
#
_cell.length_a   1.000
_cell.length_b   1.000
_cell.length_c   1.000
_cell.angle_alpha   90.00
_cell.angle_beta   90.00
_cell.angle_gamma   90.00
#
_symmetry.space_group_name_H-M   'P 1'
#
loop_
_entity.id
_entity.type
_entity.pdbx_description
1 polymer ?
#
loop_
_entity_poly.entity_id
_entity_poly.type
_entity_poly.pdbx_seq_one_letter_code
_entity_poly.pdbx_strand_id
1 'polypeptide(L)'
;NARKARSPVVNIVGEHATYHIRHDAPLTSDIEGIAAPVSDWVKTSRNAEEVSTDGAQAIAEARKTPGRIATLILPADTAWNEASSGATVPSVPNPETVNSNALDECVRVLRSGEPVMLLLGNKGLRAGALEWAGRIAKHSGAVLHSESSAARTERGAGRIGLTRIPYVVDQALEVTRPFKHLILAGA
;
A
#
# COMPACT_ATOMS: atom_id res chain seq x y z
N ASN A 1 6.80 -7.19 -5.41
CA ASN A 1 5.39 -7.53 -5.06
C ASN A 1 4.75 -6.48 -4.15
N ALA A 2 5.41 -6.05 -3.05
CA ALA A 2 4.85 -5.09 -2.09
C ALA A 2 4.38 -3.79 -2.76
N ARG A 3 5.20 -3.22 -3.66
CA ARG A 3 4.85 -2.00 -4.41
C ARG A 3 3.58 -2.17 -5.25
N LYS A 4 3.45 -3.30 -5.96
CA LYS A 4 2.25 -3.60 -6.76
C LYS A 4 1.00 -3.82 -5.90
N ALA A 5 1.19 -4.45 -4.75
CA ALA A 5 0.11 -4.68 -3.79
C ALA A 5 -0.17 -3.47 -2.88
N ARG A 6 0.55 -2.36 -3.04
CA ARG A 6 0.45 -1.16 -2.19
C ARG A 6 0.55 -1.51 -0.69
N SER A 7 1.44 -2.46 -0.37
CA SER A 7 1.69 -2.87 1.01
C SER A 7 2.61 -1.86 1.69
N PRO A 8 2.25 -1.33 2.86
CA PRO A 8 3.19 -0.54 3.64
C PRO A 8 4.33 -1.43 4.14
N VAL A 9 5.56 -1.05 3.82
CA VAL A 9 6.78 -1.78 4.22
C VAL A 9 7.80 -0.78 4.75
N VAL A 10 8.44 -1.13 5.84
CA VAL A 10 9.67 -0.46 6.31
C VAL A 10 10.80 -1.46 6.19
N ASN A 11 11.78 -1.15 5.35
CA ASN A 11 13.04 -1.88 5.28
C ASN A 11 14.04 -1.24 6.22
N ILE A 12 14.69 -2.04 7.05
CA ILE A 12 15.82 -1.62 7.86
C ILE A 12 17.06 -2.28 7.26
N VAL A 13 18.01 -1.46 6.83
CA VAL A 13 19.22 -1.91 6.13
C VAL A 13 20.44 -1.50 6.93
N GLY A 14 21.30 -2.45 7.28
CA GLY A 14 22.57 -2.17 7.94
C GLY A 14 23.60 -1.61 6.97
N GLU A 15 24.48 -0.76 7.47
CA GLU A 15 25.62 -0.21 6.75
C GLU A 15 26.86 -0.26 7.66
N HIS A 16 28.06 -0.11 7.12
CA HIS A 16 29.28 0.10 7.89
C HIS A 16 29.15 1.32 8.81
N ALA A 17 29.88 1.32 9.93
CA ALA A 17 29.95 2.47 10.80
C ALA A 17 30.34 3.74 10.04
N THR A 18 29.77 4.89 10.40
CA THR A 18 29.95 6.17 9.69
C THR A 18 31.42 6.52 9.44
N TYR A 19 32.30 6.24 10.43
CA TYR A 19 33.74 6.49 10.32
C TYR A 19 34.45 5.48 9.40
N HIS A 20 33.84 4.35 9.07
CA HIS A 20 34.43 3.27 8.28
C HIS A 20 34.09 3.36 6.78
N ILE A 21 32.92 3.89 6.42
CA ILE A 21 32.42 3.99 5.03
C ILE A 21 33.47 4.61 4.09
N ARG A 22 34.19 5.64 4.53
CA ARG A 22 35.24 6.32 3.73
C ARG A 22 36.39 5.44 3.28
N HIS A 23 36.55 4.26 3.87
CA HIS A 23 37.65 3.35 3.56
C HIS A 23 37.34 2.37 2.42
N ASP A 24 36.12 2.43 1.86
CA ASP A 24 35.68 1.60 0.75
C ASP A 24 36.01 0.11 0.96
N ALA A 25 35.61 -0.40 2.12
CA ALA A 25 35.84 -1.80 2.51
C ALA A 25 35.09 -2.76 1.54
N PRO A 26 35.47 -4.05 1.47
CA PRO A 26 34.95 -5.01 0.48
C PRO A 26 33.44 -5.16 0.43
N LEU A 27 32.71 -4.81 1.50
CA LEU A 27 31.23 -4.86 1.57
C LEU A 27 30.58 -3.48 1.47
N THR A 28 31.34 -2.42 1.23
CA THR A 28 30.77 -1.08 0.99
C THR A 28 30.00 -1.10 -0.34
N SER A 29 28.81 -0.53 -0.33
CA SER A 29 27.91 -0.48 -1.50
C SER A 29 27.16 0.85 -1.54
N ASP A 30 26.73 1.26 -2.72
CA ASP A 30 25.78 2.35 -2.89
C ASP A 30 24.37 1.89 -2.50
N ILE A 31 24.12 1.78 -1.18
CA ILE A 31 22.86 1.28 -0.65
C ILE A 31 21.70 2.23 -1.00
N GLU A 32 21.92 3.54 -0.98
CA GLU A 32 20.90 4.52 -1.38
C GLU A 32 20.53 4.35 -2.86
N GLY A 33 21.50 4.19 -3.74
CA GLY A 33 21.28 3.92 -5.16
C GLY A 33 20.56 2.61 -5.43
N ILE A 34 20.81 1.57 -4.63
CA ILE A 34 20.10 0.29 -4.71
C ILE A 34 18.67 0.41 -4.19
N ALA A 35 18.44 1.17 -3.12
CA ALA A 35 17.15 1.33 -2.48
C ALA A 35 16.20 2.27 -3.26
N ALA A 36 16.72 3.33 -3.87
CA ALA A 36 15.93 4.38 -4.52
C ALA A 36 14.91 3.87 -5.55
N PRO A 37 15.24 2.96 -6.50
CA PRO A 37 14.28 2.51 -7.51
C PRO A 37 13.15 1.64 -6.95
N VAL A 38 13.29 1.10 -5.73
CA VAL A 38 12.32 0.17 -5.12
C VAL A 38 11.65 0.75 -3.87
N SER A 39 12.01 1.97 -3.47
CA SER A 39 11.46 2.65 -2.29
C SER A 39 10.84 3.99 -2.67
N ASP A 40 9.82 4.40 -1.93
CA ASP A 40 9.17 5.71 -2.07
C ASP A 40 9.83 6.76 -1.15
N TRP A 41 10.62 6.30 -0.18
CA TRP A 41 11.39 7.11 0.75
C TRP A 41 12.64 6.33 1.19
N VAL A 42 13.78 6.99 1.14
CA VAL A 42 15.07 6.43 1.58
C VAL A 42 15.75 7.45 2.47
N LYS A 43 16.31 7.00 3.57
CA LYS A 43 17.13 7.84 4.46
C LYS A 43 18.20 7.02 5.14
N THR A 44 19.39 7.61 5.27
CA THR A 44 20.49 7.11 6.10
C THR A 44 20.52 7.93 7.40
N SER A 45 20.43 7.29 8.57
CA SER A 45 20.61 7.95 9.86
C SER A 45 22.08 8.35 10.04
N ARG A 46 22.32 9.57 10.50
CA ARG A 46 23.68 10.11 10.63
C ARG A 46 24.34 9.80 11.98
N ASN A 47 23.53 9.56 13.01
CA ASN A 47 23.97 9.29 14.38
C ASN A 47 22.85 8.58 15.15
N ALA A 48 23.15 8.10 16.36
CA ALA A 48 22.21 7.36 17.21
C ALA A 48 20.99 8.21 17.64
N GLU A 49 21.17 9.51 17.85
CA GLU A 49 20.07 10.41 18.26
C GLU A 49 18.98 10.54 17.19
N GLU A 50 19.35 10.42 15.91
CA GLU A 50 18.38 10.52 14.80
C GLU A 50 17.59 9.23 14.57
N VAL A 51 18.08 8.07 15.00
CA VAL A 51 17.50 6.77 14.67
C VAL A 51 16.02 6.67 15.04
N SER A 52 15.65 7.13 16.24
CA SER A 52 14.25 7.03 16.69
C SER A 52 13.32 7.94 15.85
N THR A 53 13.76 9.15 15.53
CA THR A 53 13.01 10.10 14.70
C THR A 53 12.90 9.60 13.25
N ASP A 54 14.00 9.08 12.69
CA ASP A 54 14.05 8.54 11.34
C ASP A 54 13.18 7.27 11.22
N GLY A 55 13.21 6.41 12.23
CA GLY A 55 12.34 5.24 12.32
C GLY A 55 10.86 5.62 12.39
N ALA A 56 10.52 6.61 13.22
CA ALA A 56 9.17 7.15 13.30
C ALA A 56 8.71 7.74 11.96
N GLN A 57 9.59 8.48 11.28
CA GLN A 57 9.32 9.02 9.95
C GLN A 57 9.15 7.90 8.90
N ALA A 58 10.00 6.87 8.91
CA ALA A 58 9.89 5.74 8.00
C ALA A 58 8.52 5.03 8.15
N ILE A 59 8.05 4.84 9.39
CA ILE A 59 6.72 4.29 9.67
C ILE A 59 5.61 5.20 9.11
N ALA A 60 5.71 6.50 9.32
CA ALA A 60 4.74 7.46 8.79
C ALA A 60 4.71 7.44 7.26
N GLU A 61 5.88 7.46 6.61
CA GLU A 61 6.00 7.40 5.14
C GLU A 61 5.40 6.10 4.58
N ALA A 62 5.72 4.95 5.19
CA ALA A 62 5.18 3.67 4.75
C ALA A 62 3.64 3.61 4.88
N ARG A 63 3.06 4.28 5.87
CA ARG A 63 1.61 4.29 6.13
C ARG A 63 0.82 5.30 5.29
N LYS A 64 1.47 6.19 4.55
CA LYS A 64 0.76 7.09 3.63
C LYS A 64 -0.07 6.29 2.63
N THR A 65 -1.29 6.76 2.34
CA THR A 65 -2.17 6.12 1.35
C THR A 65 -1.56 6.24 -0.05
N PRO A 66 -1.56 5.17 -0.85
CA PRO A 66 -2.24 3.86 -0.66
C PRO A 66 -1.45 2.81 0.12
N GLY A 67 -0.25 3.08 0.53
CA GLY A 67 0.77 2.24 1.14
C GLY A 67 2.06 2.35 0.34
N ARG A 68 3.19 2.59 1.03
CA ARG A 68 4.48 2.89 0.44
C ARG A 68 5.59 2.02 1.00
N ILE A 69 6.73 2.04 0.34
CA ILE A 69 7.95 1.38 0.80
C ILE A 69 8.90 2.47 1.31
N ALA A 70 9.26 2.40 2.59
CA ALA A 70 10.27 3.24 3.20
C ALA A 70 11.51 2.39 3.51
N THR A 71 12.67 2.87 3.16
CA THR A 71 13.96 2.23 3.48
C THR A 71 14.78 3.15 4.38
N LEU A 72 15.08 2.66 5.57
CA LEU A 72 15.95 3.32 6.55
C LEU A 72 17.28 2.57 6.62
N ILE A 73 18.36 3.28 6.33
CA ILE A 73 19.72 2.75 6.36
C ILE A 73 20.34 3.16 7.68
N LEU A 74 20.87 2.16 8.42
CA LEU A 74 21.45 2.34 9.74
C LEU A 74 22.94 1.97 9.72
N PRO A 75 23.85 2.96 9.67
CA PRO A 75 25.25 2.71 9.96
C PRO A 75 25.42 2.05 11.32
N ALA A 76 26.35 1.11 11.42
CA ALA A 76 26.50 0.24 12.60
C ALA A 76 26.64 1.01 13.92
N ASP A 77 27.41 2.10 13.91
CA ASP A 77 27.60 2.95 15.09
C ASP A 77 26.32 3.68 15.54
N THR A 78 25.37 3.88 14.67
CA THR A 78 24.06 4.44 15.06
C THR A 78 23.22 3.46 15.87
N ALA A 79 23.49 2.15 15.77
CA ALA A 79 22.78 1.09 16.49
C ALA A 79 23.40 0.75 17.84
N TRP A 80 24.70 1.02 18.07
CA TRP A 80 25.37 0.72 19.33
C TRP A 80 25.79 1.94 20.17
N ASN A 81 25.69 3.15 19.61
CA ASN A 81 25.88 4.37 20.41
C ASN A 81 24.62 4.72 21.22
N GLU A 82 24.82 5.44 22.30
CA GLU A 82 23.73 5.90 23.15
C GLU A 82 22.86 6.95 22.44
N ALA A 83 21.57 6.96 22.77
CA ALA A 83 20.60 7.96 22.35
C ALA A 83 19.78 8.43 23.55
N SER A 84 19.46 9.71 23.60
CA SER A 84 18.82 10.32 24.76
C SER A 84 17.29 10.17 24.79
N SER A 85 16.63 9.97 23.65
CA SER A 85 15.17 10.00 23.56
C SER A 85 14.60 9.10 22.48
N GLY A 86 13.35 8.67 22.70
CA GLY A 86 12.51 8.05 21.69
C GLY A 86 11.69 9.11 20.92
N ALA A 87 11.19 8.76 19.75
CA ALA A 87 10.31 9.60 18.95
C ALA A 87 8.90 9.03 18.85
N THR A 88 7.93 9.94 18.69
CA THR A 88 6.54 9.57 18.39
C THR A 88 6.36 9.53 16.87
N VAL A 89 5.67 8.50 16.38
CA VAL A 89 5.33 8.40 14.97
C VAL A 89 4.42 9.56 14.56
N PRO A 90 4.79 10.36 13.54
CA PRO A 90 3.95 11.45 13.06
C PRO A 90 2.58 10.96 12.59
N SER A 91 1.56 11.80 12.71
CA SER A 91 0.24 11.48 12.16
C SER A 91 0.32 11.37 10.64
N VAL A 92 -0.34 10.34 10.10
CA VAL A 92 -0.46 10.17 8.66
C VAL A 92 -1.68 10.97 8.18
N PRO A 93 -1.56 11.77 7.11
CA PRO A 93 -2.69 12.50 6.57
C PRO A 93 -3.85 11.54 6.21
N ASN A 94 -5.07 11.98 6.47
CA ASN A 94 -6.24 11.23 6.03
C ASN A 94 -6.26 11.14 4.49
N PRO A 95 -6.82 10.06 3.94
CA PRO A 95 -7.07 9.98 2.51
C PRO A 95 -7.94 11.14 2.03
N GLU A 96 -7.75 11.55 0.79
CA GLU A 96 -8.64 12.53 0.15
C GLU A 96 -10.08 12.04 0.15
N THR A 97 -11.02 12.97 0.26
CA THR A 97 -12.45 12.67 0.14
C THR A 97 -12.82 12.41 -1.32
N VAL A 98 -13.79 11.51 -1.51
CA VAL A 98 -14.27 11.20 -2.86
C VAL A 98 -14.95 12.44 -3.46
N ASN A 99 -14.69 12.73 -4.73
CA ASN A 99 -15.36 13.78 -5.46
C ASN A 99 -16.87 13.48 -5.58
N SER A 100 -17.72 14.45 -5.25
CA SER A 100 -19.17 14.27 -5.27
C SER A 100 -19.72 13.91 -6.66
N ASN A 101 -19.19 14.52 -7.72
CA ASN A 101 -19.62 14.22 -9.09
C ASN A 101 -19.29 12.78 -9.48
N ALA A 102 -18.11 12.27 -9.07
CA ALA A 102 -17.74 10.87 -9.31
C ALA A 102 -18.66 9.92 -8.54
N LEU A 103 -19.06 10.28 -7.32
CA LEU A 103 -20.02 9.49 -6.54
C LEU A 103 -21.40 9.46 -7.20
N ASP A 104 -21.90 10.60 -7.66
CA ASP A 104 -23.19 10.70 -8.36
C ASP A 104 -23.20 9.88 -9.64
N GLU A 105 -22.10 9.89 -10.40
CA GLU A 105 -21.94 9.04 -11.58
C GLU A 105 -21.94 7.54 -11.22
N CYS A 106 -21.25 7.13 -10.18
CA CYS A 106 -21.30 5.75 -9.69
C CYS A 106 -22.75 5.35 -9.32
N VAL A 107 -23.48 6.21 -8.63
CA VAL A 107 -24.88 5.96 -8.25
C VAL A 107 -25.76 5.83 -9.49
N ARG A 108 -25.58 6.71 -10.49
CA ARG A 108 -26.30 6.66 -11.75
C ARG A 108 -26.07 5.32 -12.48
N VAL A 109 -24.82 4.91 -12.57
CA VAL A 109 -24.42 3.64 -13.21
C VAL A 109 -24.98 2.43 -12.45
N LEU A 110 -24.88 2.41 -11.13
CA LEU A 110 -25.41 1.31 -10.31
C LEU A 110 -26.95 1.18 -10.38
N ARG A 111 -27.66 2.26 -10.73
CA ARG A 111 -29.13 2.28 -10.89
C ARG A 111 -29.59 2.09 -12.34
N SER A 112 -28.66 1.98 -13.30
CA SER A 112 -29.00 1.89 -14.73
C SER A 112 -29.68 0.57 -15.15
N GLY A 113 -29.51 -0.50 -14.34
CA GLY A 113 -29.92 -1.86 -14.70
C GLY A 113 -28.96 -2.54 -15.70
N GLU A 114 -27.88 -1.86 -16.11
CA GLU A 114 -26.85 -2.42 -16.99
C GLU A 114 -25.84 -3.25 -16.19
N PRO A 115 -25.11 -4.19 -16.85
CA PRO A 115 -24.10 -5.00 -16.17
C PRO A 115 -22.94 -4.15 -15.62
N VAL A 116 -22.76 -4.15 -14.30
CA VAL A 116 -21.72 -3.40 -13.59
C VAL A 116 -20.79 -4.35 -12.86
N MET A 117 -19.47 -4.15 -13.03
CA MET A 117 -18.45 -4.74 -12.16
C MET A 117 -18.01 -3.70 -11.13
N LEU A 118 -18.03 -4.05 -9.84
CA LEU A 118 -17.39 -3.29 -8.77
C LEU A 118 -16.05 -3.95 -8.44
N LEU A 119 -14.96 -3.33 -8.89
CA LEU A 119 -13.60 -3.82 -8.68
C LEU A 119 -13.00 -3.17 -7.43
N LEU A 120 -12.74 -4.00 -6.44
CA LEU A 120 -12.27 -3.59 -5.13
C LEU A 120 -10.77 -3.82 -4.98
N GLY A 121 -10.09 -2.87 -4.37
CA GLY A 121 -8.68 -2.96 -4.04
C GLY A 121 -8.37 -2.42 -2.64
N ASN A 122 -7.16 -2.61 -2.18
CA ASN A 122 -6.60 -2.04 -0.96
C ASN A 122 -7.56 -2.10 0.25
N LYS A 123 -7.99 -0.94 0.79
CA LYS A 123 -8.90 -0.85 1.94
C LYS A 123 -10.31 -1.32 1.61
N GLY A 124 -10.72 -1.31 0.34
CA GLY A 124 -11.97 -1.88 -0.13
C GLY A 124 -12.12 -3.40 0.12
N LEU A 125 -11.01 -4.09 0.37
CA LEU A 125 -10.95 -5.52 0.66
C LEU A 125 -10.95 -5.87 2.17
N ARG A 126 -11.26 -4.90 3.03
CA ARG A 126 -11.41 -5.10 4.48
C ARG A 126 -12.87 -5.36 4.84
N ALA A 127 -13.10 -6.06 5.95
CA ALA A 127 -14.43 -6.53 6.38
C ALA A 127 -15.53 -5.46 6.30
N GLY A 128 -15.31 -4.28 6.88
CA GLY A 128 -16.31 -3.21 6.85
C GLY A 128 -16.63 -2.69 5.45
N ALA A 129 -15.60 -2.53 4.58
CA ALA A 129 -15.80 -2.10 3.20
C ALA A 129 -16.49 -3.20 2.36
N LEU A 130 -16.15 -4.47 2.58
CA LEU A 130 -16.78 -5.61 1.90
C LEU A 130 -18.26 -5.73 2.28
N GLU A 131 -18.64 -5.44 3.51
CA GLU A 131 -20.04 -5.42 3.92
C GLU A 131 -20.84 -4.39 3.13
N TRP A 132 -20.32 -3.16 2.99
CA TRP A 132 -20.94 -2.13 2.17
C TRP A 132 -20.99 -2.53 0.70
N ALA A 133 -19.91 -3.07 0.15
CA ALA A 133 -19.87 -3.55 -1.22
C ALA A 133 -20.91 -4.65 -1.47
N GLY A 134 -21.08 -5.58 -0.53
CA GLY A 134 -22.11 -6.62 -0.59
C GLY A 134 -23.52 -6.05 -0.57
N ARG A 135 -23.78 -5.02 0.24
CA ARG A 135 -25.08 -4.31 0.26
C ARG A 135 -25.35 -3.62 -1.09
N ILE A 136 -24.36 -2.94 -1.64
CA ILE A 136 -24.45 -2.30 -2.97
C ILE A 136 -24.76 -3.37 -4.03
N ALA A 137 -23.99 -4.45 -4.07
CA ALA A 137 -24.17 -5.53 -5.04
C ALA A 137 -25.58 -6.15 -4.95
N LYS A 138 -26.07 -6.38 -3.73
CA LYS A 138 -27.43 -6.93 -3.50
C LYS A 138 -28.54 -6.03 -4.06
N HIS A 139 -28.37 -4.71 -3.99
CA HIS A 139 -29.40 -3.76 -4.42
C HIS A 139 -29.29 -3.37 -5.89
N SER A 140 -28.08 -3.40 -6.47
CA SER A 140 -27.84 -2.95 -7.85
C SER A 140 -27.66 -4.09 -8.85
N GLY A 141 -27.41 -5.32 -8.38
CA GLY A 141 -26.98 -6.43 -9.24
C GLY A 141 -25.51 -6.36 -9.66
N ALA A 142 -24.74 -5.40 -9.17
CA ALA A 142 -23.30 -5.32 -9.47
C ALA A 142 -22.54 -6.55 -8.99
N VAL A 143 -21.57 -7.00 -9.78
CA VAL A 143 -20.73 -8.16 -9.45
C VAL A 143 -19.43 -7.70 -8.81
N LEU A 144 -19.06 -8.32 -7.69
CA LEU A 144 -17.87 -7.96 -6.92
C LEU A 144 -16.64 -8.71 -7.39
N HIS A 145 -15.59 -7.97 -7.73
CA HIS A 145 -14.27 -8.54 -8.01
C HIS A 145 -13.18 -7.83 -7.21
N SER A 146 -12.07 -8.50 -6.98
CA SER A 146 -10.85 -7.87 -6.46
C SER A 146 -9.80 -7.78 -7.56
N GLU A 147 -8.93 -6.78 -7.43
CA GLU A 147 -7.70 -6.71 -8.23
C GLU A 147 -6.81 -7.95 -8.04
N SER A 148 -5.91 -8.21 -9.01
CA SER A 148 -5.02 -9.39 -8.98
C SER A 148 -3.92 -9.29 -7.93
N SER A 149 -3.51 -8.10 -7.52
CA SER A 149 -2.34 -7.84 -6.66
C SER A 149 -2.71 -7.12 -5.37
N ALA A 150 -3.59 -7.70 -4.57
CA ALA A 150 -3.97 -7.12 -3.28
C ALA A 150 -3.04 -7.55 -2.14
N ALA A 151 -2.69 -6.61 -1.25
CA ALA A 151 -1.90 -6.89 -0.05
C ALA A 151 -2.61 -7.83 0.91
N ARG A 152 -3.92 -7.66 1.08
CA ARG A 152 -4.73 -8.45 2.00
C ARG A 152 -6.20 -8.39 1.60
N THR A 153 -6.83 -9.56 1.47
CA THR A 153 -8.28 -9.71 1.33
C THR A 153 -8.83 -10.42 2.57
N GLU A 154 -9.80 -9.82 3.26
CA GLU A 154 -10.46 -10.45 4.39
C GLU A 154 -11.59 -11.37 3.92
N ARG A 155 -11.50 -12.65 4.26
CA ARG A 155 -12.42 -13.72 3.82
C ARG A 155 -12.83 -14.63 4.96
N GLY A 156 -13.83 -15.45 4.72
CA GLY A 156 -14.34 -16.44 5.69
C GLY A 156 -15.19 -15.81 6.78
N ALA A 157 -15.62 -16.60 7.74
CA ALA A 157 -16.44 -16.20 8.88
C ALA A 157 -17.70 -15.38 8.47
N GLY A 158 -18.38 -15.79 7.40
CA GLY A 158 -19.59 -15.14 6.91
C GLY A 158 -19.38 -13.83 6.13
N ARG A 159 -18.13 -13.44 5.87
CA ARG A 159 -17.83 -12.24 5.06
C ARG A 159 -18.24 -12.42 3.61
N ILE A 160 -18.54 -11.31 2.96
CA ILE A 160 -18.90 -11.28 1.55
C ILE A 160 -17.79 -11.90 0.70
N GLY A 161 -18.17 -12.88 -0.13
CA GLY A 161 -17.29 -13.50 -1.12
C GLY A 161 -17.13 -12.61 -2.35
N LEU A 162 -15.95 -12.62 -2.93
CA LEU A 162 -15.68 -11.97 -4.22
C LEU A 162 -14.64 -12.79 -5.00
N THR A 163 -14.65 -12.65 -6.33
CA THR A 163 -13.73 -13.32 -7.23
C THR A 163 -12.57 -12.37 -7.55
N ARG A 164 -11.34 -12.91 -7.59
CA ARG A 164 -10.18 -12.14 -8.01
C ARG A 164 -10.09 -12.11 -9.52
N ILE A 165 -9.78 -10.94 -10.11
CA ILE A 165 -9.44 -10.83 -11.53
C ILE A 165 -8.20 -11.71 -11.80
N PRO A 166 -8.22 -12.57 -12.83
CA PRO A 166 -7.07 -13.38 -13.22
C PRO A 166 -5.84 -12.51 -13.54
N TYR A 167 -4.65 -13.05 -13.28
CA TYR A 167 -3.40 -12.38 -13.63
C TYR A 167 -3.13 -12.42 -15.14
N VAL A 168 -3.56 -13.48 -15.81
CA VAL A 168 -3.38 -13.68 -17.25
C VAL A 168 -4.37 -12.77 -18.01
N VAL A 169 -3.84 -11.95 -18.92
CA VAL A 169 -4.60 -10.89 -19.60
C VAL A 169 -5.83 -11.45 -20.34
N ASP A 170 -5.67 -12.53 -21.11
CA ASP A 170 -6.78 -13.09 -21.89
C ASP A 170 -7.93 -13.55 -20.97
N GLN A 171 -7.62 -14.19 -19.86
CA GLN A 171 -8.61 -14.59 -18.86
C GLN A 171 -9.26 -13.38 -18.16
N ALA A 172 -8.48 -12.32 -17.90
CA ALA A 172 -9.01 -11.08 -17.33
C ALA A 172 -9.98 -10.40 -18.30
N LEU A 173 -9.67 -10.38 -19.59
CA LEU A 173 -10.55 -9.87 -20.63
C LEU A 173 -11.86 -10.67 -20.74
N GLU A 174 -11.81 -11.97 -20.64
CA GLU A 174 -13.01 -12.82 -20.62
C GLU A 174 -13.91 -12.50 -19.41
N VAL A 175 -13.31 -12.34 -18.23
CA VAL A 175 -14.05 -12.01 -17.01
C VAL A 175 -14.67 -10.61 -17.06
N THR A 176 -14.00 -9.65 -17.71
CA THR A 176 -14.49 -8.24 -17.77
C THR A 176 -15.46 -8.01 -18.92
N ARG A 177 -15.40 -8.76 -20.00
CA ARG A 177 -16.22 -8.62 -21.23
C ARG A 177 -17.74 -8.50 -21.00
N PRO A 178 -18.37 -9.23 -20.06
CA PRO A 178 -19.81 -9.13 -19.84
C PRO A 178 -20.29 -7.80 -19.25
N PHE A 179 -19.38 -6.99 -18.70
CA PHE A 179 -19.73 -5.76 -18.01
C PHE A 179 -19.64 -4.55 -18.93
N LYS A 180 -20.67 -3.69 -18.88
CA LYS A 180 -20.69 -2.42 -19.58
C LYS A 180 -19.99 -1.32 -18.79
N HIS A 181 -20.02 -1.43 -17.49
CA HIS A 181 -19.44 -0.44 -16.58
C HIS A 181 -18.48 -1.09 -15.60
N LEU A 182 -17.40 -0.37 -15.29
CA LEU A 182 -16.39 -0.75 -14.32
C LEU A 182 -16.25 0.38 -13.29
N ILE A 183 -16.59 0.09 -12.05
CA ILE A 183 -16.41 1.01 -10.92
C ILE A 183 -15.21 0.53 -10.12
N LEU A 184 -14.19 1.39 -9.98
CA LEU A 184 -12.96 1.12 -9.24
C LEU A 184 -13.06 1.73 -7.83
N ALA A 185 -12.94 0.91 -6.80
CA ALA A 185 -12.94 1.35 -5.41
C ALA A 185 -11.69 0.88 -4.67
N GLY A 186 -10.67 1.74 -4.62
CA GLY A 186 -9.37 1.46 -4.03
C GLY A 186 -8.45 0.55 -4.87
N ALA A 187 -8.86 0.22 -6.08
CA ALA A 187 -8.12 -0.60 -7.04
C ALA A 187 -7.20 0.24 -7.92
#